data_ea29aaa2dd9c4ac738b0f29982bda980
#
_entry.id   ea29aaa2dd9c4ac738b0f29982bda980
#
_cell.length_a   1.000
_cell.length_b   1.000
_cell.length_c   1.000
_cell.angle_alpha   90.00
_cell.angle_beta   90.00
_cell.angle_gamma   90.00
#
_symmetry.space_group_name_H-M   'P 1'
#
loop_
_entity.id
_entity.type
_entity.pdbx_description
1 polymer ?
#
loop_
_entity_poly.entity_id
_entity_poly.type
_entity_poly.pdbx_seq_one_letter_code
_entity_poly.pdbx_strand_id
1 'polypeptide(L)'
;IGALKAKRGKDGVRTISTKAIVIDDAPSDPRVQYRSEIVEEGIRKILTLPLIVRDRIIGELTIFTGESLAFTEQEIQFATAIAQQCAFAIENSRMYRQVKYEFQRLLEDFGYEGN
;
A
#
# COMPACT_ATOMS: atom_id res chain seq x y z
N ILE A 1 8.66 -7.92 -13.55
CA ILE A 1 8.71 -7.19 -12.27
C ILE A 1 7.69 -6.08 -12.29
N GLY A 2 6.95 -5.94 -11.26
CA GLY A 2 5.91 -4.94 -11.14
C GLY A 2 6.34 -3.69 -10.42
N ALA A 3 5.50 -2.69 -10.44
CA ALA A 3 5.66 -1.46 -9.66
C ALA A 3 4.80 -1.55 -8.39
N LEU A 4 5.27 -0.94 -7.31
CA LEU A 4 4.53 -0.84 -6.07
C LEU A 4 3.87 0.54 -5.99
N LYS A 5 2.59 0.56 -5.71
CA LYS A 5 1.80 1.78 -5.72
C LYS A 5 0.71 1.78 -4.67
N ALA A 6 0.56 2.88 -3.95
CA ALA A 6 -0.64 3.12 -3.16
C ALA A 6 -1.72 3.69 -4.07
N LYS A 7 -2.95 3.22 -3.96
CA LYS A 7 -4.01 3.51 -4.90
C LYS A 7 -5.28 3.98 -4.19
N ARG A 8 -5.89 5.03 -4.70
CA ARG A 8 -7.19 5.50 -4.21
C ARG A 8 -8.31 5.00 -5.10
N GLY A 9 -9.50 4.93 -4.55
CA GLY A 9 -10.69 4.61 -5.29
C GLY A 9 -11.04 5.69 -6.31
N LYS A 10 -11.93 5.35 -7.22
CA LYS A 10 -12.28 6.12 -8.41
C LYS A 10 -12.82 7.51 -8.10
N ASP A 11 -13.61 7.62 -7.07
CA ASP A 11 -14.32 8.86 -6.65
C ASP A 11 -13.66 9.53 -5.45
N GLY A 12 -12.39 9.21 -5.19
CA GLY A 12 -11.67 9.72 -4.04
C GLY A 12 -11.99 8.99 -2.75
N VAL A 13 -13.01 8.18 -2.73
CA VAL A 13 -13.34 7.31 -1.59
C VAL A 13 -12.55 6.00 -1.74
N ARG A 14 -11.77 5.68 -0.72
CA ARG A 14 -11.02 4.43 -0.75
C ARG A 14 -11.90 3.26 -0.43
N THR A 15 -11.93 2.31 -1.35
CA THR A 15 -12.51 1.00 -1.08
C THR A 15 -11.35 0.07 -0.78
N ILE A 16 -11.17 -0.24 0.49
CA ILE A 16 -10.06 -1.08 0.93
C ILE A 16 -10.60 -2.40 1.42
N SER A 17 -10.12 -3.47 0.81
CA SER A 17 -10.49 -4.82 1.21
C SER A 17 -9.61 -5.28 2.37
N THR A 18 -10.19 -6.04 3.30
CA THR A 18 -9.44 -6.72 4.35
C THR A 18 -8.73 -7.97 3.83
N LYS A 19 -9.00 -8.35 2.59
CA LYS A 19 -8.39 -9.52 1.95
C LYS A 19 -7.60 -9.10 0.72
N ALA A 20 -6.64 -9.94 0.35
CA ALA A 20 -5.93 -9.77 -0.91
C ALA A 20 -6.90 -9.83 -2.09
N ILE A 21 -6.71 -8.96 -3.05
CA ILE A 21 -7.46 -8.97 -4.31
C ILE A 21 -6.51 -9.37 -5.41
N VAL A 22 -6.84 -10.45 -6.10
CA VAL A 22 -6.03 -10.98 -7.19
C VAL A 22 -6.76 -10.76 -8.51
N ILE A 23 -6.08 -10.11 -9.45
CA ILE A 23 -6.58 -9.93 -10.81
C ILE A 23 -5.58 -10.61 -11.74
N ASP A 24 -5.99 -11.71 -12.35
CA ASP A 24 -5.11 -12.51 -13.22
C ASP A 24 -5.14 -12.08 -14.68
N ASP A 25 -6.17 -11.36 -15.09
CA ASP A 25 -6.30 -10.84 -16.46
C ASP A 25 -6.77 -9.39 -16.41
N ALA A 26 -5.86 -8.49 -16.09
CA ALA A 26 -6.17 -7.07 -15.92
C ALA A 26 -6.82 -6.42 -17.15
N PRO A 27 -6.40 -6.72 -18.39
CA PRO A 27 -7.04 -6.12 -19.56
C PRO A 27 -8.52 -6.44 -19.70
N SER A 28 -8.99 -7.56 -19.16
CA SER A 28 -10.37 -8.03 -19.29
C SER A 28 -11.20 -7.95 -18.03
N ASP A 29 -10.57 -7.72 -16.88
CA ASP A 29 -11.27 -7.73 -15.59
C ASP A 29 -12.10 -6.46 -15.42
N PRO A 30 -13.41 -6.58 -15.15
CA PRO A 30 -14.28 -5.40 -14.99
C PRO A 30 -13.95 -4.54 -13.78
N ARG A 31 -13.18 -5.03 -12.82
CA ARG A 31 -12.77 -4.28 -11.63
C ARG A 31 -11.66 -3.27 -11.93
N VAL A 32 -11.01 -3.40 -13.07
CA VAL A 32 -9.91 -2.52 -13.47
C VAL A 32 -10.46 -1.19 -13.96
N GLN A 33 -9.94 -0.08 -13.40
CA GLN A 33 -10.44 1.26 -13.69
C GLN A 33 -9.71 1.91 -14.88
N TYR A 34 -8.41 1.88 -14.91
CA TYR A 34 -7.61 2.57 -15.93
C TYR A 34 -7.16 1.59 -16.99
N ARG A 35 -8.13 1.05 -17.73
CA ARG A 35 -7.88 -0.06 -18.65
C ARG A 35 -6.93 0.32 -19.78
N SER A 36 -7.05 1.51 -20.34
CA SER A 36 -6.18 1.93 -21.42
C SER A 36 -4.72 2.04 -20.97
N GLU A 37 -4.49 2.59 -19.79
CA GLU A 37 -3.16 2.68 -19.22
C GLU A 37 -2.60 1.30 -18.87
N ILE A 38 -3.44 0.42 -18.35
CA ILE A 38 -3.10 -0.96 -18.03
C ILE A 38 -2.61 -1.69 -19.27
N VAL A 39 -3.34 -1.58 -20.37
CA VAL A 39 -2.98 -2.22 -21.63
C VAL A 39 -1.71 -1.60 -22.24
N GLU A 40 -1.63 -0.27 -22.22
CA GLU A 40 -0.48 0.45 -22.76
C GLU A 40 0.82 0.10 -22.05
N GLU A 41 0.78 -0.04 -20.73
CA GLU A 41 1.96 -0.41 -19.94
C GLU A 41 2.24 -1.91 -19.94
N GLY A 42 1.41 -2.71 -20.58
CA GLY A 42 1.61 -4.15 -20.63
C GLY A 42 1.34 -4.87 -19.32
N ILE A 43 0.53 -4.30 -18.46
CA ILE A 43 0.16 -4.90 -17.18
C ILE A 43 -0.88 -6.00 -17.43
N ARG A 44 -0.60 -7.20 -16.94
CA ARG A 44 -1.48 -8.34 -17.10
C ARG A 44 -2.10 -8.82 -15.80
N LYS A 45 -1.37 -8.68 -14.69
CA LYS A 45 -1.84 -9.13 -13.38
C LYS A 45 -1.67 -8.02 -12.36
N ILE A 46 -2.59 -8.01 -11.41
CA ILE A 46 -2.57 -7.05 -10.31
C ILE A 46 -2.85 -7.80 -9.01
N LEU A 47 -2.04 -7.53 -7.99
CA LEU A 47 -2.24 -8.05 -6.65
C LEU A 47 -2.31 -6.88 -5.68
N THR A 48 -3.43 -6.73 -5.01
CA THR A 48 -3.64 -5.66 -4.02
C THR A 48 -3.79 -6.27 -2.63
N LEU A 49 -3.03 -5.74 -1.70
CA LEU A 49 -2.98 -6.22 -0.32
C LEU A 49 -3.22 -5.06 0.63
N PRO A 50 -4.04 -5.25 1.67
CA PRO A 50 -4.24 -4.21 2.67
C PRO A 50 -3.01 -4.06 3.56
N LEU A 51 -2.73 -2.83 3.97
CA LEU A 51 -1.74 -2.53 5.00
C LEU A 51 -2.47 -2.39 6.33
N ILE A 52 -2.27 -3.34 7.21
CA ILE A 52 -3.05 -3.44 8.45
C ILE A 52 -2.13 -3.31 9.66
N VAL A 53 -2.48 -2.40 10.58
CA VAL A 53 -1.81 -2.25 11.87
C VAL A 53 -2.89 -2.15 12.94
N ARG A 54 -2.81 -3.01 13.97
CA ARG A 54 -3.76 -3.00 15.09
C ARG A 54 -5.21 -3.07 14.63
N ASP A 55 -5.50 -3.99 13.74
CA ASP A 55 -6.84 -4.21 13.16
C ASP A 55 -7.38 -3.03 12.37
N ARG A 56 -6.53 -2.09 12.01
CA ARG A 56 -6.90 -0.91 11.25
C ARG A 56 -6.18 -0.89 9.91
N ILE A 57 -6.92 -0.63 8.85
CA ILE A 57 -6.35 -0.52 7.52
C ILE A 57 -5.81 0.90 7.34
N ILE A 58 -4.51 1.02 7.11
CA ILE A 58 -3.84 2.30 6.94
C ILE A 58 -3.50 2.60 5.48
N GLY A 59 -3.69 1.64 4.59
CA GLY A 59 -3.40 1.82 3.17
C GLY A 59 -3.49 0.50 2.44
N GLU A 60 -2.98 0.48 1.24
CA GLU A 60 -2.89 -0.75 0.46
C GLU A 60 -1.62 -0.78 -0.37
N LEU A 61 -1.14 -1.99 -0.63
CA LEU A 61 0.00 -2.26 -1.46
C LEU A 61 -0.50 -2.93 -2.74
N THR A 62 -0.18 -2.34 -3.89
CA THR A 62 -0.59 -2.90 -5.17
C THR A 62 0.64 -3.26 -6.00
N ILE A 63 0.64 -4.48 -6.51
CA ILE A 63 1.72 -5.00 -7.35
C ILE A 63 1.16 -5.22 -8.75
N PHE A 64 1.79 -4.59 -9.73
CA PHE A 64 1.46 -4.75 -11.14
C PHE A 64 2.55 -5.58 -11.82
N THR A 65 2.19 -6.50 -12.69
CA THR A 65 3.17 -7.29 -13.43
C THR A 65 2.66 -7.61 -14.83
N GLY A 66 3.58 -7.70 -15.78
CA GLY A 66 3.27 -8.10 -17.15
C GLY A 66 3.35 -9.60 -17.39
N GLU A 67 3.60 -10.39 -16.36
CA GLU A 67 3.68 -11.84 -16.53
C GLU A 67 2.30 -12.44 -16.79
N SER A 68 2.26 -13.48 -17.63
CA SER A 68 0.99 -14.11 -18.02
C SER A 68 0.53 -15.22 -17.09
N LEU A 69 1.41 -15.73 -16.24
CA LEU A 69 1.04 -16.81 -15.31
C LEU A 69 0.34 -16.22 -14.07
N ALA A 70 -0.67 -16.91 -13.60
CA ALA A 70 -1.41 -16.52 -12.42
C ALA A 70 -0.49 -16.45 -11.19
N PHE A 71 -0.85 -15.61 -10.23
CA PHE A 71 -0.12 -15.56 -8.96
C PHE A 71 -0.26 -16.89 -8.22
N THR A 72 0.87 -17.43 -7.77
CA THR A 72 0.85 -18.62 -6.93
C THR A 72 0.47 -18.26 -5.51
N GLU A 73 0.01 -19.23 -4.75
CA GLU A 73 -0.30 -19.03 -3.35
C GLU A 73 0.93 -18.58 -2.56
N GLN A 74 2.09 -19.12 -2.89
CA GLN A 74 3.35 -18.72 -2.26
C GLN A 74 3.70 -17.27 -2.54
N GLU A 75 3.48 -16.82 -3.77
CA GLU A 75 3.71 -15.42 -4.14
C GLU A 75 2.78 -14.50 -3.37
N ILE A 76 1.52 -14.88 -3.22
CA ILE A 76 0.54 -14.10 -2.45
C ILE A 76 0.94 -14.03 -0.98
N GLN A 77 1.36 -15.15 -0.40
CA GLN A 77 1.81 -15.20 0.99
C GLN A 77 3.04 -14.34 1.22
N PHE A 78 4.00 -14.40 0.30
CA PHE A 78 5.21 -13.58 0.38
C PHE A 78 4.87 -12.09 0.30
N ALA A 79 4.04 -11.72 -0.65
CA ALA A 79 3.60 -10.33 -0.79
C ALA A 79 2.82 -9.85 0.44
N THR A 80 2.02 -10.73 1.04
CA THR A 80 1.30 -10.42 2.28
C THR A 80 2.26 -10.11 3.43
N ALA A 81 3.33 -10.89 3.55
CA ALA A 81 4.35 -10.64 4.55
C ALA A 81 5.05 -9.29 4.32
N ILE A 82 5.34 -8.97 3.05
CA ILE A 82 5.94 -7.67 2.71
C ILE A 82 4.98 -6.54 3.06
N ALA A 83 3.70 -6.67 2.74
CA ALA A 83 2.70 -5.67 3.06
C ALA A 83 2.63 -5.40 4.56
N GLN A 84 2.71 -6.45 5.36
CA GLN A 84 2.71 -6.32 6.81
C GLN A 84 3.94 -5.57 7.32
N GLN A 85 5.11 -5.87 6.78
CA GLN A 85 6.34 -5.14 7.11
C GLN A 85 6.25 -3.68 6.71
N CYS A 86 5.70 -3.39 5.54
CA CYS A 86 5.49 -2.03 5.09
C CYS A 86 4.54 -1.27 6.03
N ALA A 87 3.47 -1.93 6.47
CA ALA A 87 2.51 -1.32 7.38
C ALA A 87 3.17 -0.92 8.70
N PHE A 88 3.96 -1.82 9.28
CA PHE A 88 4.70 -1.52 10.52
C PHE A 88 5.71 -0.40 10.32
N ALA A 89 6.43 -0.40 9.21
CA ALA A 89 7.42 0.63 8.93
C ALA A 89 6.77 2.01 8.79
N ILE A 90 5.63 2.09 8.11
CA ILE A 90 4.87 3.33 7.97
C ILE A 90 4.38 3.83 9.34
N GLU A 91 3.82 2.94 10.14
CA GLU A 91 3.31 3.30 11.46
C GLU A 91 4.43 3.77 12.38
N ASN A 92 5.56 3.07 12.39
CA ASN A 92 6.73 3.46 13.17
C ASN A 92 7.25 4.83 12.76
N SER A 93 7.27 5.12 11.47
CA SER A 93 7.70 6.42 10.97
C SER A 93 6.78 7.55 11.43
N ARG A 94 5.47 7.31 11.44
CA ARG A 94 4.49 8.28 11.92
C ARG A 94 4.66 8.54 13.42
N MET A 95 4.81 7.48 14.19
CA MET A 95 5.00 7.59 15.64
C MET A 95 6.28 8.33 15.98
N TYR A 96 7.36 8.04 15.26
CA TYR A 96 8.64 8.73 15.46
C TYR A 96 8.50 10.24 15.24
N ARG A 97 7.83 10.63 14.16
CA ARG A 97 7.62 12.05 13.84
C ARG A 97 6.76 12.73 14.88
N GLN A 98 5.75 12.06 15.39
CA GLN A 98 4.87 12.61 16.43
C GLN A 98 5.63 12.83 17.74
N VAL A 99 6.39 11.84 18.18
CA VAL A 99 7.19 11.94 19.40
C VAL A 99 8.21 13.06 19.28
N LYS A 100 8.89 13.15 18.15
CA LYS A 100 9.87 14.20 17.88
C LYS A 100 9.23 15.58 17.95
N TYR A 101 8.06 15.75 17.37
CA TYR A 101 7.34 17.01 17.36
C TYR A 101 6.93 17.42 18.78
N GLU A 102 6.39 16.49 19.56
CA GLU A 102 5.98 16.74 20.93
C GLU A 102 7.17 17.10 21.83
N PHE A 103 8.29 16.42 21.63
CA PHE A 103 9.51 16.72 22.36
C PHE A 103 10.01 18.14 22.05
N GLN A 104 9.99 18.55 20.80
CA GLN A 104 10.37 19.91 20.42
C GLN A 104 9.45 20.95 21.04
N ARG A 105 8.15 20.69 21.08
CA ARG A 105 7.19 21.58 21.72
C ARG A 105 7.46 21.73 23.21
N LEU A 106 7.78 20.64 23.89
CA LEU A 106 8.14 20.70 25.32
C LEU A 106 9.37 21.56 25.57
N LEU A 107 10.38 21.43 24.71
CA LEU A 107 11.59 22.26 24.83
C LEU A 107 11.28 23.74 24.66
N GLU A 108 10.40 24.08 23.72
CA GLU A 108 9.97 25.46 23.50
C GLU A 108 9.20 26.01 24.68
N ASP A 109 8.26 25.20 25.27
CA ASP A 109 7.42 25.59 26.38
C ASP A 109 8.24 25.88 27.64
N PHE A 110 9.40 25.23 27.79
CA PHE A 110 10.31 25.48 28.91
C PHE A 110 11.35 26.53 28.60
N GLY A 111 11.25 27.21 27.44
CA GLY A 111 12.21 28.23 27.07
C GLY A 111 13.58 27.71 26.72
N TYR A 112 13.70 26.43 26.46
CA TYR A 112 14.95 25.81 26.08
C TYR A 112 15.12 25.86 24.55
N GLU A 113 16.22 26.47 24.10
CA GLU A 113 16.56 26.48 22.70
C GLU A 113 17.58 25.39 22.41
N GLY A 114 17.13 24.33 21.75
CA GLY A 114 18.01 23.25 21.34
C GLY A 114 18.85 23.70 20.16
N ASN A 115 20.11 23.53 20.27
CA ASN A 115 21.06 23.82 19.18
C ASN A 115 21.45 22.54 18.44
#